data_bb185a481f90c6cefe85a6d12891a955
#
_entry.id   bb185a481f90c6cefe85a6d12891a955
#
_cell.length_a   1.000
_cell.length_b   1.000
_cell.length_c   1.000
_cell.angle_alpha   90.00
_cell.angle_beta   90.00
_cell.angle_gamma   90.00
#
_symmetry.space_group_name_H-M   'P 1'
#
loop_
_entity.id
_entity.type
_entity.pdbx_description
1 polymer ?
#
loop_
_entity_poly.entity_id
_entity_poly.type
_entity_poly.pdbx_seq_one_letter_code
_entity_poly.pdbx_strand_id
1 'polypeptide(L)'
;MSCELDIDFTPAGGTGASLGESPFWDHGDSVWWVDIDERKLLRTRLSTRSTESWPTPEIPGFVVLAGPDRPAIGMESGIFTFSVDSATFTRLLRFDGVGMRFNDATVDMHGRLWTSIMALDARPARGAVCLVSDDMELRTVLTDLTTPNGLAADVSGGRLFVSDSHPDAQSIWTLPCDFATTATGARVAFASTVAVPGRPDGAALATGGEPYWIASVDGAALHGYSRQGALACVVPLAFPAPTKLAFFDGGVAVTAKGQGGYGGQLALAVDVPSVLSGPAVPFWRPGRARNSQFMRT
;
A
#
# COMPACT_ATOMS: atom_id res chain seq x y z
N MET A 1 -6.23 24.18 13.46
CA MET A 1 -6.93 24.08 12.17
C MET A 1 -6.00 23.33 11.24
N SER A 2 -6.48 22.29 10.56
CA SER A 2 -5.73 21.59 9.53
C SER A 2 -5.60 22.47 8.28
N CYS A 3 -4.47 22.36 7.58
CA CYS A 3 -4.29 22.98 6.27
C CYS A 3 -5.10 22.20 5.23
N GLU A 4 -5.89 22.87 4.41
CA GLU A 4 -6.53 22.26 3.24
C GLU A 4 -5.70 22.58 2.00
N LEU A 5 -5.40 21.55 1.21
CA LEU A 5 -4.63 21.67 -0.03
C LEU A 5 -5.56 21.39 -1.21
N ASP A 6 -5.67 22.34 -2.10
CA ASP A 6 -6.41 22.19 -3.36
C ASP A 6 -5.48 21.61 -4.41
N ILE A 7 -5.67 20.33 -4.72
CA ILE A 7 -4.84 19.54 -5.63
C ILE A 7 -5.73 18.89 -6.69
N ASP A 8 -5.42 19.14 -7.94
CA ASP A 8 -6.16 18.55 -9.07
C ASP A 8 -5.63 17.16 -9.41
N PHE A 9 -6.47 16.15 -9.19
CA PHE A 9 -6.20 14.77 -9.56
C PHE A 9 -6.92 14.39 -10.84
N THR A 10 -6.18 13.96 -11.83
CA THR A 10 -6.73 13.52 -13.11
C THR A 10 -6.67 11.99 -13.24
N PRO A 11 -7.74 11.33 -13.69
CA PRO A 11 -7.72 9.88 -13.96
C PRO A 11 -6.62 9.49 -14.93
N ALA A 12 -5.94 8.38 -14.63
CA ALA A 12 -4.94 7.79 -15.49
C ALA A 12 -5.47 6.47 -16.07
N GLY A 13 -5.86 6.51 -17.33
CA GLY A 13 -6.48 5.38 -18.02
C GLY A 13 -7.95 5.16 -17.63
N GLY A 14 -8.75 4.68 -18.60
CA GLY A 14 -10.18 4.44 -18.42
C GLY A 14 -10.49 3.01 -18.01
N THR A 15 -9.93 2.52 -16.90
CA THR A 15 -10.05 1.10 -16.56
C THR A 15 -11.35 0.73 -15.87
N GLY A 16 -12.04 1.67 -15.22
CA GLY A 16 -13.25 1.39 -14.46
C GLY A 16 -13.05 0.24 -13.45
N ALA A 17 -11.97 0.27 -12.69
CA ALA A 17 -11.67 -0.73 -11.68
C ALA A 17 -12.82 -0.84 -10.67
N SER A 18 -13.01 -2.02 -10.10
CA SER A 18 -13.95 -2.22 -9.00
C SER A 18 -13.33 -1.79 -7.67
N LEU A 19 -12.15 -2.32 -7.35
CA LEU A 19 -11.39 -1.97 -6.15
C LEU A 19 -9.92 -1.79 -6.52
N GLY A 20 -9.57 -0.60 -7.01
CA GLY A 20 -8.19 -0.22 -7.28
C GLY A 20 -7.40 -0.07 -5.98
N GLU A 21 -6.19 -0.67 -5.91
CA GLU A 21 -5.37 -0.71 -4.69
C GLU A 21 -3.88 -0.80 -4.97
N SER A 22 -3.09 -0.51 -3.92
CA SER A 22 -1.66 -0.78 -3.85
C SER A 22 -0.84 -0.17 -4.98
N PRO A 23 -0.92 1.15 -5.24
CA PRO A 23 -0.08 1.76 -6.26
C PRO A 23 1.39 1.68 -5.86
N PHE A 24 2.26 1.29 -6.80
CA PHE A 24 3.70 1.22 -6.63
C PHE A 24 4.41 1.76 -7.87
N TRP A 25 5.21 2.81 -7.71
CA TRP A 25 5.99 3.40 -8.79
C TRP A 25 7.25 2.59 -9.09
N ASP A 26 7.52 2.33 -10.36
CA ASP A 26 8.66 1.52 -10.82
C ASP A 26 10.00 2.30 -10.88
N HIS A 27 10.01 3.54 -10.38
CA HIS A 27 11.12 4.51 -10.44
C HIS A 27 11.45 4.96 -11.88
N GLY A 28 10.52 4.74 -12.81
CA GLY A 28 10.58 5.11 -14.21
C GLY A 28 9.26 5.71 -14.70
N ASP A 29 8.69 5.16 -15.76
CA ASP A 29 7.48 5.67 -16.40
C ASP A 29 6.20 4.94 -16.00
N SER A 30 6.20 4.06 -14.98
CA SER A 30 5.00 3.27 -14.70
C SER A 30 4.64 3.20 -13.21
N VAL A 31 3.33 3.17 -12.95
CA VAL A 31 2.75 2.78 -11.67
C VAL A 31 2.06 1.43 -11.84
N TRP A 32 2.48 0.46 -11.03
CA TRP A 32 1.83 -0.83 -10.90
C TRP A 32 0.77 -0.76 -9.81
N TRP A 33 -0.36 -1.42 -10.01
CA TRP A 33 -1.45 -1.47 -9.04
C TRP A 33 -2.32 -2.72 -9.27
N VAL A 34 -3.27 -2.98 -8.37
CA VAL A 34 -4.17 -4.12 -8.48
C VAL A 34 -5.64 -3.66 -8.52
N ASP A 35 -6.49 -4.46 -9.14
CA ASP A 35 -7.93 -4.44 -8.92
C ASP A 35 -8.27 -5.73 -8.16
N ILE A 36 -8.61 -5.59 -6.89
CA ILE A 36 -8.81 -6.71 -5.98
C ILE A 36 -10.03 -7.53 -6.40
N ASP A 37 -11.16 -6.85 -6.65
CA ASP A 37 -12.44 -7.51 -6.94
C ASP A 37 -12.45 -8.15 -8.33
N GLU A 38 -11.85 -7.46 -9.33
CA GLU A 38 -11.76 -7.96 -10.70
C GLU A 38 -10.58 -8.91 -10.92
N ARG A 39 -9.79 -9.16 -9.88
CA ARG A 39 -8.59 -10.04 -9.91
C ARG A 39 -7.64 -9.67 -11.06
N LYS A 40 -7.16 -8.44 -11.05
CA LYS A 40 -6.24 -7.93 -12.08
C LYS A 40 -4.99 -7.33 -11.45
N LEU A 41 -3.86 -7.58 -12.12
CA LEU A 41 -2.65 -6.77 -11.99
C LEU A 41 -2.68 -5.73 -13.12
N LEU A 42 -2.36 -4.49 -12.81
CA LEU A 42 -2.40 -3.39 -13.77
C LEU A 42 -1.07 -2.63 -13.76
N ARG A 43 -0.70 -2.10 -14.93
CA ARG A 43 0.42 -1.19 -15.12
C ARG A 43 -0.03 0.02 -15.92
N THR A 44 0.08 1.20 -15.34
CA THR A 44 -0.25 2.47 -15.99
C THR A 44 1.02 3.24 -16.29
N ARG A 45 1.23 3.62 -17.56
CA ARG A 45 2.34 4.50 -17.95
C ARG A 45 2.00 5.95 -17.61
N LEU A 46 2.93 6.63 -16.94
CA LEU A 46 2.76 8.03 -16.53
C LEU A 46 2.74 8.97 -17.74
N SER A 47 3.60 8.74 -18.71
CA SER A 47 3.75 9.59 -19.91
C SER A 47 2.55 9.54 -20.85
N THR A 48 1.95 8.36 -21.04
CA THR A 48 0.85 8.14 -22.00
C THR A 48 -0.50 7.95 -21.34
N ARG A 49 -0.55 7.73 -20.04
CA ARG A 49 -1.72 7.36 -19.25
C ARG A 49 -2.42 6.08 -19.73
N SER A 50 -1.75 5.28 -20.54
CA SER A 50 -2.24 3.97 -20.97
C SER A 50 -2.06 2.94 -19.87
N THR A 51 -3.04 2.03 -19.76
CA THR A 51 -3.03 0.95 -18.78
C THR A 51 -3.09 -0.41 -19.45
N GLU A 52 -2.14 -1.26 -19.09
CA GLU A 52 -2.14 -2.70 -19.39
C GLU A 52 -2.70 -3.46 -18.21
N SER A 53 -3.33 -4.62 -18.42
CA SER A 53 -3.88 -5.44 -17.35
C SER A 53 -3.73 -6.92 -17.63
N TRP A 54 -3.54 -7.69 -16.57
CA TRP A 54 -3.42 -9.15 -16.60
C TRP A 54 -4.29 -9.78 -15.50
N PRO A 55 -5.06 -10.84 -15.81
CA PRO A 55 -5.83 -11.55 -14.80
C PRO A 55 -4.89 -12.25 -13.82
N THR A 56 -5.16 -12.10 -12.51
CA THR A 56 -4.43 -12.82 -11.47
C THR A 56 -5.09 -14.17 -11.17
N PRO A 57 -4.30 -15.21 -10.81
CA PRO A 57 -4.86 -16.53 -10.51
C PRO A 57 -5.72 -16.57 -9.25
N GLU A 58 -5.49 -15.63 -8.33
CA GLU A 58 -6.17 -15.52 -7.04
C GLU A 58 -6.51 -14.06 -6.76
N ILE A 59 -7.25 -13.76 -5.68
CA ILE A 59 -7.54 -12.38 -5.25
C ILE A 59 -6.22 -11.69 -4.86
N PRO A 60 -5.79 -10.63 -5.57
CA PRO A 60 -4.61 -9.86 -5.18
C PRO A 60 -4.95 -8.92 -4.02
N GLY A 61 -4.03 -8.71 -3.10
CA GLY A 61 -4.18 -7.70 -2.05
C GLY A 61 -3.24 -6.52 -2.27
N PHE A 62 -2.03 -6.80 -2.71
CA PHE A 62 -1.03 -5.77 -2.99
C PHE A 62 -0.13 -6.14 -4.17
N VAL A 63 0.54 -5.13 -4.72
CA VAL A 63 1.73 -5.29 -5.56
C VAL A 63 2.88 -4.45 -4.99
N VAL A 64 4.08 -5.04 -4.96
CA VAL A 64 5.36 -4.35 -4.76
C VAL A 64 6.31 -4.76 -5.87
N LEU A 65 7.38 -4.02 -6.07
CA LEU A 65 8.36 -4.38 -7.09
C LEU A 65 9.67 -4.88 -6.47
N ALA A 66 10.23 -5.93 -7.04
CA ALA A 66 11.56 -6.45 -6.73
C ALA A 66 12.65 -5.92 -7.70
N GLY A 67 12.32 -4.90 -8.45
CA GLY A 67 13.11 -4.21 -9.47
C GLY A 67 12.17 -3.67 -10.57
N PRO A 68 12.66 -2.85 -11.51
CA PRO A 68 11.86 -2.42 -12.65
C PRO A 68 11.26 -3.64 -13.36
N ASP A 69 9.97 -3.56 -13.72
CA ASP A 69 9.22 -4.64 -14.40
C ASP A 69 9.29 -6.03 -13.72
N ARG A 70 9.52 -6.06 -12.38
CA ARG A 70 9.54 -7.30 -11.60
C ARG A 70 8.52 -7.25 -10.46
N PRO A 71 7.21 -7.26 -10.77
CA PRO A 71 6.18 -7.19 -9.75
C PRO A 71 6.09 -8.48 -8.93
N ALA A 72 5.85 -8.29 -7.64
CA ALA A 72 5.53 -9.32 -6.67
C ALA A 72 4.16 -9.00 -6.04
N ILE A 73 3.26 -9.95 -6.11
CA ILE A 73 1.84 -9.76 -5.77
C ILE A 73 1.48 -10.67 -4.59
N GLY A 74 1.00 -10.09 -3.50
CA GLY A 74 0.40 -10.84 -2.40
C GLY A 74 -1.03 -11.22 -2.74
N MET A 75 -1.35 -12.52 -2.69
CA MET A 75 -2.65 -13.07 -3.00
C MET A 75 -3.19 -13.92 -1.83
N GLU A 76 -4.10 -14.86 -2.09
CA GLU A 76 -4.68 -15.71 -1.05
C GLU A 76 -3.68 -16.76 -0.54
N SER A 77 -3.01 -17.48 -1.43
CA SER A 77 -2.13 -18.61 -1.07
C SER A 77 -0.64 -18.26 -1.01
N GLY A 78 -0.27 -16.97 -1.12
CA GLY A 78 1.14 -16.58 -1.05
C GLY A 78 1.49 -15.31 -1.78
N ILE A 79 2.79 -15.11 -1.97
CA ILE A 79 3.35 -14.03 -2.78
C ILE A 79 3.84 -14.63 -4.09
N PHE A 80 3.44 -14.03 -5.21
CA PHE A 80 3.75 -14.47 -6.56
C PHE A 80 4.58 -13.42 -7.29
N THR A 81 5.58 -13.84 -8.04
CA THR A 81 6.20 -12.99 -9.05
C THR A 81 5.44 -13.10 -10.37
N PHE A 82 5.50 -12.06 -11.18
CA PHE A 82 4.88 -12.02 -12.49
C PHE A 82 5.94 -11.69 -13.56
N SER A 83 5.93 -12.43 -14.65
CA SER A 83 6.73 -12.15 -15.84
C SER A 83 5.85 -11.47 -16.89
N VAL A 84 6.21 -10.26 -17.30
CA VAL A 84 5.48 -9.51 -18.35
C VAL A 84 5.57 -10.26 -19.69
N ASP A 85 6.75 -10.75 -20.05
CA ASP A 85 7.02 -11.38 -21.35
C ASP A 85 6.18 -12.65 -21.57
N SER A 86 6.03 -13.48 -20.54
CA SER A 86 5.28 -14.73 -20.62
C SER A 86 3.86 -14.65 -20.06
N ALA A 87 3.48 -13.51 -19.47
CA ALA A 87 2.23 -13.31 -18.75
C ALA A 87 1.95 -14.42 -17.70
N THR A 88 2.99 -14.88 -16.99
CA THR A 88 2.89 -15.99 -16.06
C THR A 88 3.17 -15.58 -14.62
N PHE A 89 2.40 -16.15 -13.69
CA PHE A 89 2.59 -15.99 -12.25
C PHE A 89 3.31 -17.21 -11.69
N THR A 90 4.36 -16.97 -10.89
CA THR A 90 5.11 -18.03 -10.20
C THR A 90 5.10 -17.76 -8.71
N ARG A 91 4.63 -18.70 -7.89
CA ARG A 91 4.58 -18.54 -6.44
C ARG A 91 5.98 -18.58 -5.84
N LEU A 92 6.35 -17.49 -5.17
CA LEU A 92 7.63 -17.29 -4.52
C LEU A 92 7.61 -17.65 -3.02
N LEU A 93 6.51 -17.28 -2.34
CA LEU A 93 6.29 -17.59 -0.93
C LEU A 93 4.91 -18.23 -0.77
N ARG A 94 4.83 -19.32 0.00
CA ARG A 94 3.56 -19.99 0.32
C ARG A 94 2.96 -19.45 1.61
N PHE A 95 1.63 -19.29 1.61
CA PHE A 95 0.83 -18.94 2.77
C PHE A 95 -0.38 -19.89 2.86
N ASP A 96 -0.52 -20.58 3.99
CA ASP A 96 -1.54 -21.62 4.18
C ASP A 96 -2.74 -21.13 5.04
N GLY A 97 -3.03 -19.84 5.04
CA GLY A 97 -4.15 -19.24 5.77
C GLY A 97 -5.48 -19.48 5.07
N VAL A 98 -6.22 -20.51 5.47
CA VAL A 98 -7.55 -20.80 4.89
C VAL A 98 -8.53 -19.64 5.15
N GLY A 99 -9.16 -19.14 4.07
CA GLY A 99 -10.09 -18.01 4.14
C GLY A 99 -9.42 -16.67 4.45
N MET A 100 -8.12 -16.57 4.20
CA MET A 100 -7.30 -15.37 4.39
C MET A 100 -6.72 -14.92 3.06
N ARG A 101 -6.28 -13.68 2.99
CA ARG A 101 -5.48 -13.11 1.90
C ARG A 101 -4.48 -12.10 2.44
N PHE A 102 -3.49 -11.80 1.65
CA PHE A 102 -2.71 -10.58 1.82
C PHE A 102 -3.58 -9.35 1.57
N ASN A 103 -3.26 -8.20 2.21
CA ASN A 103 -4.01 -6.96 2.04
C ASN A 103 -3.10 -5.79 1.66
N ASP A 104 -2.43 -5.18 2.61
CA ASP A 104 -1.54 -4.03 2.39
C ASP A 104 -0.06 -4.42 2.51
N ALA A 105 0.81 -3.62 1.90
CA ALA A 105 2.25 -3.82 1.99
C ALA A 105 3.03 -2.52 1.85
N THR A 106 4.23 -2.51 2.43
CA THR A 106 5.27 -1.49 2.21
C THR A 106 6.65 -2.15 2.21
N VAL A 107 7.62 -1.48 1.59
CA VAL A 107 9.02 -1.91 1.63
C VAL A 107 9.83 -0.87 2.39
N ASP A 108 10.62 -1.29 3.36
CA ASP A 108 11.48 -0.39 4.12
C ASP A 108 12.76 -0.03 3.35
N MET A 109 13.52 0.96 3.85
CA MET A 109 14.77 1.45 3.24
C MET A 109 15.86 0.37 3.12
N HIS A 110 15.72 -0.77 3.81
CA HIS A 110 16.61 -1.91 3.67
C HIS A 110 16.14 -2.91 2.63
N GLY A 111 14.99 -2.66 1.97
CA GLY A 111 14.41 -3.53 0.95
C GLY A 111 13.66 -4.72 1.53
N ARG A 112 13.19 -4.68 2.76
CA ARG A 112 12.38 -5.74 3.39
C ARG A 112 10.90 -5.46 3.23
N LEU A 113 10.13 -6.50 2.97
CA LEU A 113 8.69 -6.42 2.78
C LEU A 113 7.95 -6.60 4.11
N TRP A 114 7.24 -5.55 4.49
CA TRP A 114 6.24 -5.56 5.55
C TRP A 114 4.87 -5.65 4.90
N THR A 115 4.04 -6.56 5.36
CA THR A 115 2.73 -6.81 4.77
C THR A 115 1.68 -7.13 5.82
N SER A 116 0.43 -7.06 5.43
CA SER A 116 -0.67 -7.48 6.27
C SER A 116 -1.45 -8.63 5.63
N ILE A 117 -2.10 -9.41 6.49
CA ILE A 117 -3.05 -10.46 6.13
C ILE A 117 -4.38 -10.20 6.82
N MET A 118 -5.48 -10.54 6.15
CA MET A 118 -6.84 -10.41 6.71
C MET A 118 -7.73 -11.57 6.28
N ALA A 119 -8.82 -11.79 7.03
CA ALA A 119 -9.84 -12.74 6.63
C ALA A 119 -10.66 -12.20 5.43
N LEU A 120 -11.02 -13.05 4.49
CA LEU A 120 -11.84 -12.70 3.32
C LEU A 120 -13.22 -12.18 3.71
N ASP A 121 -13.77 -12.65 4.82
CA ASP A 121 -15.04 -12.22 5.37
C ASP A 121 -14.94 -11.11 6.43
N ALA A 122 -13.75 -10.49 6.53
CA ALA A 122 -13.43 -9.42 7.48
C ALA A 122 -13.83 -9.76 8.95
N ARG A 123 -13.72 -11.03 9.35
CA ARG A 123 -13.98 -11.43 10.74
C ARG A 123 -13.03 -10.71 11.70
N PRO A 124 -13.56 -10.21 12.83
CA PRO A 124 -12.76 -9.49 13.83
C PRO A 124 -11.56 -10.30 14.34
N ALA A 125 -10.46 -9.57 14.60
CA ALA A 125 -9.23 -10.08 15.21
C ALA A 125 -8.55 -11.26 14.45
N ARG A 126 -8.78 -11.39 13.14
CA ARG A 126 -8.13 -12.39 12.29
C ARG A 126 -6.99 -11.80 11.45
N GLY A 127 -6.89 -10.48 11.41
CA GLY A 127 -5.84 -9.78 10.68
C GLY A 127 -4.54 -9.68 11.48
N ALA A 128 -3.43 -9.61 10.75
CA ALA A 128 -2.09 -9.48 11.32
C ALA A 128 -1.19 -8.66 10.40
N VAL A 129 -0.14 -8.07 11.00
CA VAL A 129 1.01 -7.53 10.26
C VAL A 129 2.15 -8.52 10.33
N CYS A 130 2.80 -8.75 9.21
CA CYS A 130 3.90 -9.68 9.05
C CYS A 130 5.11 -9.01 8.38
N LEU A 131 6.29 -9.51 8.69
CA LEU A 131 7.52 -9.26 7.97
C LEU A 131 7.86 -10.50 7.14
N VAL A 132 8.18 -10.33 5.87
CA VAL A 132 8.81 -11.39 5.07
C VAL A 132 10.28 -11.43 5.41
N SER A 133 10.72 -12.53 6.02
CA SER A 133 12.12 -12.74 6.42
C SER A 133 13.04 -12.98 5.23
N ASP A 134 14.36 -12.91 5.47
CA ASP A 134 15.37 -13.25 4.46
C ASP A 134 15.30 -14.71 3.99
N ASP A 135 14.75 -15.61 4.81
CA ASP A 135 14.49 -17.01 4.48
C ASP A 135 13.17 -17.24 3.74
N MET A 136 12.48 -16.15 3.37
CA MET A 136 11.19 -16.17 2.68
C MET A 136 10.07 -16.82 3.53
N GLU A 137 10.06 -16.54 4.82
CA GLU A 137 9.01 -16.95 5.75
C GLU A 137 8.23 -15.71 6.25
N LEU A 138 6.96 -15.91 6.61
CA LEU A 138 6.15 -14.88 7.23
C LEU A 138 6.35 -14.89 8.75
N ARG A 139 6.95 -13.84 9.27
CA ARG A 139 7.05 -13.59 10.71
C ARG A 139 5.98 -12.60 11.14
N THR A 140 5.00 -13.05 11.91
CA THR A 140 3.98 -12.19 12.49
C THR A 140 4.59 -11.23 13.51
N VAL A 141 4.26 -9.94 13.39
CA VAL A 141 4.75 -8.87 14.28
C VAL A 141 3.64 -8.17 15.07
N LEU A 142 2.40 -8.24 14.57
CA LEU A 142 1.22 -7.70 15.25
C LEU A 142 0.01 -8.56 14.90
N THR A 143 -0.85 -8.85 15.89
CA THR A 143 -2.11 -9.58 15.73
C THR A 143 -3.31 -8.72 16.15
N ASP A 144 -4.49 -9.32 16.19
CA ASP A 144 -5.72 -8.73 16.69
C ASP A 144 -6.19 -7.49 15.92
N LEU A 145 -5.96 -7.51 14.61
CA LEU A 145 -6.50 -6.55 13.66
C LEU A 145 -7.66 -7.20 12.87
N THR A 146 -8.52 -6.39 12.31
CA THR A 146 -9.63 -6.86 11.47
C THR A 146 -9.33 -6.63 10.00
N THR A 147 -9.06 -5.39 9.62
CA THR A 147 -8.71 -4.97 8.26
C THR A 147 -7.42 -4.15 8.29
N PRO A 148 -6.27 -4.81 8.54
CA PRO A 148 -4.99 -4.10 8.65
C PRO A 148 -4.58 -3.46 7.33
N ASN A 149 -4.29 -2.17 7.41
CA ASN A 149 -3.94 -1.27 6.32
C ASN A 149 -2.90 -0.23 6.75
N GLY A 150 -2.65 0.77 5.91
CA GLY A 150 -1.87 1.95 6.22
C GLY A 150 -0.41 1.70 6.54
N LEU A 151 0.17 0.62 6.00
CA LEU A 151 1.55 0.28 6.29
C LEU A 151 2.52 1.31 5.70
N ALA A 152 3.34 1.90 6.55
CA ALA A 152 4.43 2.79 6.15
C ALA A 152 5.61 2.68 7.15
N ALA A 153 6.84 2.56 6.62
CA ALA A 153 8.04 2.37 7.41
C ALA A 153 8.81 3.68 7.59
N ASP A 154 8.74 4.29 8.79
CA ASP A 154 9.55 5.44 9.17
C ASP A 154 10.86 4.95 9.82
N VAL A 155 11.85 4.64 8.97
CA VAL A 155 13.15 4.13 9.44
C VAL A 155 13.87 5.17 10.30
N SER A 156 13.81 6.45 9.95
CA SER A 156 14.44 7.53 10.70
C SER A 156 13.78 7.77 12.05
N GLY A 157 12.46 7.58 12.14
CA GLY A 157 11.70 7.69 13.38
C GLY A 157 11.63 6.40 14.19
N GLY A 158 12.20 5.30 13.68
CA GLY A 158 12.22 4.00 14.39
C GLY A 158 10.82 3.43 14.60
N ARG A 159 9.90 3.53 13.60
CA ARG A 159 8.52 3.09 13.77
C ARG A 159 7.90 2.60 12.46
N LEU A 160 7.06 1.59 12.58
CA LEU A 160 6.17 1.11 11.53
C LEU A 160 4.75 1.61 11.82
N PHE A 161 4.11 2.27 10.86
CA PHE A 161 2.71 2.64 10.94
C PHE A 161 1.83 1.48 10.51
N VAL A 162 0.66 1.39 11.11
CA VAL A 162 -0.42 0.46 10.75
C VAL A 162 -1.76 1.06 11.11
N SER A 163 -2.77 0.86 10.26
CA SER A 163 -4.17 1.20 10.56
C SER A 163 -5.04 -0.05 10.59
N ASP A 164 -6.23 0.07 11.15
CA ASP A 164 -7.32 -0.88 10.97
C ASP A 164 -8.51 -0.15 10.36
N SER A 165 -8.81 -0.48 9.10
CA SER A 165 -9.90 0.14 8.31
C SER A 165 -11.27 -0.34 8.70
N HIS A 166 -11.41 -1.33 9.60
CA HIS A 166 -12.72 -1.84 9.97
C HIS A 166 -13.59 -0.72 10.58
N PRO A 167 -14.88 -0.61 10.23
CA PRO A 167 -15.75 0.47 10.74
C PRO A 167 -15.77 0.60 12.25
N ASP A 168 -15.62 -0.50 12.99
CA ASP A 168 -15.62 -0.52 14.46
C ASP A 168 -14.25 -0.19 15.06
N ALA A 169 -13.18 -0.15 14.26
CA ALA A 169 -11.81 0.12 14.74
C ALA A 169 -11.36 1.55 14.42
N GLN A 170 -11.26 1.91 13.15
CA GLN A 170 -10.89 3.24 12.63
C GLN A 170 -9.70 3.87 13.38
N SER A 171 -8.66 3.08 13.59
CA SER A 171 -7.51 3.46 14.42
C SER A 171 -6.21 3.36 13.63
N ILE A 172 -5.28 4.24 13.97
CA ILE A 172 -3.91 4.23 13.45
C ILE A 172 -2.97 4.05 14.64
N TRP A 173 -2.03 3.13 14.53
CA TRP A 173 -0.98 2.87 15.52
C TRP A 173 0.41 2.98 14.91
N THR A 174 1.38 3.13 15.77
CA THR A 174 2.78 2.90 15.45
C THR A 174 3.31 1.72 16.26
N LEU A 175 4.19 0.94 15.65
CA LEU A 175 5.02 -0.04 16.36
C LEU A 175 6.44 0.52 16.42
N PRO A 176 7.02 0.74 17.59
CA PRO A 176 8.46 0.95 17.70
C PRO A 176 9.18 -0.18 16.95
N CYS A 177 10.10 0.17 16.08
CA CYS A 177 10.78 -0.80 15.21
C CYS A 177 12.27 -0.47 15.11
N ASP A 178 13.11 -1.39 15.55
CA ASP A 178 14.52 -1.36 15.21
C ASP A 178 14.71 -1.98 13.82
N PHE A 179 14.82 -1.13 12.81
CA PHE A 179 15.00 -1.59 11.44
C PHE A 179 16.38 -2.23 11.17
N ALA A 180 17.33 -2.20 12.08
CA ALA A 180 18.57 -2.96 11.93
C ALA A 180 18.35 -4.44 12.26
N THR A 181 17.64 -4.73 13.36
CA THR A 181 17.36 -6.09 13.84
C THR A 181 15.98 -6.62 13.49
N THR A 182 15.07 -5.74 13.02
CA THR A 182 13.64 -6.01 12.80
C THR A 182 12.86 -6.35 14.08
N ALA A 183 13.38 -5.99 15.22
CA ALA A 183 12.65 -6.11 16.48
C ALA A 183 11.56 -5.03 16.55
N THR A 184 10.37 -5.45 16.97
CA THR A 184 9.21 -4.54 17.12
C THR A 184 8.76 -4.54 18.58
N GLY A 185 8.35 -3.35 19.06
CA GLY A 185 7.72 -3.19 20.36
C GLY A 185 6.20 -3.34 20.30
N ALA A 186 5.54 -3.15 21.44
CA ALA A 186 4.09 -3.09 21.51
C ALA A 186 3.54 -1.90 20.70
N ARG A 187 2.36 -2.07 20.10
CA ARG A 187 1.70 -0.97 19.37
C ARG A 187 1.36 0.20 20.30
N VAL A 188 1.57 1.41 19.80
CA VAL A 188 1.26 2.67 20.48
C VAL A 188 0.17 3.39 19.66
N ALA A 189 -0.88 3.88 20.31
CA ALA A 189 -1.91 4.66 19.65
C ALA A 189 -1.30 5.92 19.03
N PHE A 190 -1.63 6.19 17.77
CA PHE A 190 -1.13 7.35 17.03
C PHE A 190 -2.25 8.31 16.68
N ALA A 191 -3.32 7.85 16.04
CA ALA A 191 -4.47 8.65 15.70
C ALA A 191 -5.73 7.78 15.60
N SER A 192 -6.91 8.42 15.63
CA SER A 192 -8.20 7.81 15.33
C SER A 192 -8.90 8.62 14.26
N THR A 193 -9.56 7.95 13.33
CA THR A 193 -10.33 8.60 12.26
C THR A 193 -11.84 8.64 12.54
N VAL A 194 -12.30 8.20 13.71
CA VAL A 194 -13.72 8.21 14.08
C VAL A 194 -14.36 9.60 14.02
N ALA A 195 -13.58 10.64 14.30
CA ALA A 195 -14.07 12.03 14.30
C ALA A 195 -13.88 12.77 12.96
N VAL A 196 -13.36 12.10 11.93
CA VAL A 196 -13.14 12.69 10.60
C VAL A 196 -13.86 11.84 9.54
N PRO A 197 -14.25 12.42 8.40
CA PRO A 197 -14.89 11.65 7.33
C PRO A 197 -14.02 10.50 6.84
N GLY A 198 -14.62 9.32 6.66
CA GLY A 198 -14.00 8.14 6.09
C GLY A 198 -13.14 7.32 7.06
N ARG A 199 -12.66 6.19 6.56
CA ARG A 199 -11.88 5.21 7.32
C ARG A 199 -10.41 5.20 6.85
N PRO A 200 -9.44 4.91 7.75
CA PRO A 200 -8.02 4.93 7.38
C PRO A 200 -7.68 3.71 6.50
N ASP A 201 -7.23 3.93 5.26
CA ASP A 201 -6.90 2.85 4.34
C ASP A 201 -5.38 2.80 4.06
N GLY A 202 -4.94 2.76 2.82
CA GLY A 202 -3.53 2.69 2.47
C GLY A 202 -2.80 4.03 2.63
N ALA A 203 -1.51 3.98 2.94
CA ALA A 203 -0.73 5.14 3.34
C ALA A 203 0.63 5.26 2.65
N ALA A 204 1.22 6.46 2.74
CA ALA A 204 2.60 6.76 2.40
C ALA A 204 3.18 7.84 3.34
N LEU A 205 4.51 7.84 3.51
CA LEU A 205 5.21 8.85 4.31
C LEU A 205 5.82 9.92 3.43
N ALA A 206 5.56 11.18 3.76
CA ALA A 206 6.23 12.31 3.13
C ALA A 206 7.72 12.38 3.50
N THR A 207 8.48 13.20 2.77
CA THR A 207 9.88 13.43 3.03
C THR A 207 10.13 13.89 4.47
N GLY A 208 11.09 13.26 5.14
CA GLY A 208 11.38 13.54 6.56
C GLY A 208 10.50 12.78 7.55
N GLY A 209 9.61 11.88 7.09
CA GLY A 209 8.76 11.03 7.93
C GLY A 209 7.49 11.73 8.42
N GLU A 210 7.15 12.90 7.88
CA GLU A 210 5.88 13.60 8.12
C GLU A 210 5.52 14.57 6.98
N PRO A 211 4.20 14.75 6.65
CA PRO A 211 3.09 14.01 7.25
C PRO A 211 3.08 12.51 6.92
N TYR A 212 2.46 11.73 7.79
CA TYR A 212 1.96 10.42 7.44
C TYR A 212 0.64 10.63 6.69
N TRP A 213 0.67 10.42 5.38
CA TRP A 213 -0.50 10.55 4.52
C TRP A 213 -1.25 9.22 4.44
N ILE A 214 -2.56 9.26 4.61
CA ILE A 214 -3.43 8.10 4.53
C ILE A 214 -4.67 8.41 3.70
N ALA A 215 -5.06 7.46 2.86
CA ALA A 215 -6.30 7.54 2.12
C ALA A 215 -7.49 7.39 3.07
N SER A 216 -8.47 8.26 2.94
CA SER A 216 -9.71 8.23 3.71
C SER A 216 -10.80 7.61 2.86
N VAL A 217 -10.86 6.27 2.85
CA VAL A 217 -11.88 5.54 2.09
C VAL A 217 -13.27 5.90 2.63
N ASP A 218 -14.23 6.14 1.74
CA ASP A 218 -15.55 6.70 2.03
C ASP A 218 -15.54 8.16 2.51
N GLY A 219 -14.38 8.82 2.61
CA GLY A 219 -14.23 10.21 3.06
C GLY A 219 -13.84 11.20 1.95
N ALA A 220 -13.58 10.72 0.73
CA ALA A 220 -13.18 11.52 -0.42
C ALA A 220 -12.00 12.46 -0.13
N ALA A 221 -10.99 12.01 0.59
CA ALA A 221 -9.85 12.84 0.97
C ALA A 221 -8.57 12.02 1.22
N LEU A 222 -7.42 12.71 1.17
CA LEU A 222 -6.20 12.24 1.82
C LEU A 222 -6.02 13.03 3.12
N HIS A 223 -5.71 12.34 4.20
CA HIS A 223 -5.45 12.94 5.51
C HIS A 223 -3.96 12.87 5.84
N GLY A 224 -3.33 14.00 6.09
CA GLY A 224 -1.94 14.12 6.51
C GLY A 224 -1.83 14.34 8.01
N TYR A 225 -1.23 13.38 8.72
CA TYR A 225 -1.03 13.46 10.16
C TYR A 225 0.40 13.88 10.51
N SER A 226 0.53 14.81 11.46
CA SER A 226 1.82 15.22 12.01
C SER A 226 2.50 14.06 12.74
N ARG A 227 3.77 14.22 13.08
CA ARG A 227 4.56 13.25 13.86
C ARG A 227 3.91 12.87 15.20
N GLN A 228 3.08 13.74 15.75
CA GLN A 228 2.35 13.56 17.01
C GLN A 228 0.95 12.98 16.84
N GLY A 229 0.53 12.66 15.62
CA GLY A 229 -0.80 12.09 15.33
C GLY A 229 -1.94 13.11 15.23
N ALA A 230 -1.62 14.42 15.17
CA ALA A 230 -2.63 15.43 14.90
C ALA A 230 -2.90 15.55 13.39
N LEU A 231 -4.17 15.67 12.98
CA LEU A 231 -4.52 15.97 11.59
C LEU A 231 -3.99 17.36 11.21
N ALA A 232 -2.96 17.39 10.38
CA ALA A 232 -2.24 18.59 9.97
C ALA A 232 -2.71 19.13 8.62
N CYS A 233 -2.98 18.23 7.66
CA CYS A 233 -3.38 18.61 6.31
C CYS A 233 -4.51 17.71 5.80
N VAL A 234 -5.34 18.24 4.90
CA VAL A 234 -6.38 17.51 4.16
C VAL A 234 -6.26 17.85 2.68
N VAL A 235 -6.35 16.85 1.82
CA VAL A 235 -6.50 17.02 0.37
C VAL A 235 -7.86 16.45 -0.01
N PRO A 236 -8.88 17.28 -0.27
CA PRO A 236 -10.15 16.83 -0.81
C PRO A 236 -9.96 16.22 -2.20
N LEU A 237 -10.72 15.17 -2.52
CA LEU A 237 -10.67 14.48 -3.79
C LEU A 237 -12.02 14.53 -4.50
N ALA A 238 -12.00 14.67 -5.82
CA ALA A 238 -13.21 14.68 -6.64
C ALA A 238 -13.86 13.28 -6.79
N PHE A 239 -13.24 12.23 -6.23
CA PHE A 239 -13.75 10.85 -6.24
C PHE A 239 -13.91 10.31 -4.82
N PRO A 240 -14.95 9.50 -4.54
CA PRO A 240 -15.45 9.28 -3.18
C PRO A 240 -14.63 8.33 -2.32
N ALA A 241 -13.90 7.40 -2.90
CA ALA A 241 -13.33 6.28 -2.15
C ALA A 241 -11.85 6.01 -2.50
N PRO A 242 -10.94 6.95 -2.14
CA PRO A 242 -9.51 6.69 -2.28
C PRO A 242 -9.09 5.52 -1.37
N THR A 243 -8.19 4.66 -1.88
CA THR A 243 -7.76 3.46 -1.16
C THR A 243 -6.31 3.54 -0.71
N LYS A 244 -5.39 3.99 -1.58
CA LYS A 244 -3.98 4.15 -1.23
C LYS A 244 -3.31 5.21 -2.10
N LEU A 245 -2.20 5.77 -1.61
CA LEU A 245 -1.36 6.68 -2.37
C LEU A 245 0.07 6.17 -2.46
N ALA A 246 0.76 6.59 -3.54
CA ALA A 246 2.19 6.40 -3.73
C ALA A 246 2.81 7.64 -4.33
N PHE A 247 3.98 8.03 -3.85
CA PHE A 247 4.76 9.12 -4.44
C PHE A 247 5.57 8.62 -5.63
N PHE A 248 5.65 9.45 -6.66
CA PHE A 248 6.56 9.28 -7.79
C PHE A 248 7.29 10.60 -8.05
N ASP A 249 8.28 10.61 -8.91
CA ASP A 249 9.05 11.82 -9.18
C ASP A 249 8.15 12.94 -9.72
N GLY A 250 8.07 14.03 -8.97
CA GLY A 250 7.23 15.19 -9.27
C GLY A 250 5.73 15.02 -9.02
N GLY A 251 5.26 13.92 -8.37
CA GLY A 251 3.82 13.76 -8.18
C GLY A 251 3.39 12.69 -7.20
N VAL A 252 2.08 12.47 -7.19
CA VAL A 252 1.42 11.45 -6.38
C VAL A 252 0.36 10.71 -7.19
N ALA A 253 0.33 9.39 -7.02
CA ALA A 253 -0.67 8.48 -7.57
C ALA A 253 -1.61 8.04 -6.45
N VAL A 254 -2.92 8.03 -6.70
CA VAL A 254 -3.95 7.58 -5.76
C VAL A 254 -4.83 6.56 -6.44
N THR A 255 -4.96 5.39 -5.85
CA THR A 255 -5.96 4.40 -6.26
C THR A 255 -7.29 4.65 -5.56
N ALA A 256 -8.37 4.22 -6.19
CA ALA A 256 -9.72 4.38 -5.65
C ALA A 256 -10.59 3.16 -5.96
N LYS A 257 -11.57 2.94 -5.09
CA LYS A 257 -12.66 1.98 -5.24
C LYS A 257 -13.82 2.60 -6.01
N GLY A 258 -14.53 1.81 -6.79
CA GLY A 258 -15.80 2.21 -7.40
C GLY A 258 -16.89 2.42 -6.35
N GLN A 259 -17.51 3.60 -6.34
CA GLN A 259 -18.58 3.95 -5.39
C GLN A 259 -19.48 5.07 -5.95
N GLY A 260 -20.79 4.98 -5.68
CA GLY A 260 -21.71 6.08 -5.95
C GLY A 260 -21.81 6.50 -7.43
N GLY A 261 -21.60 5.57 -8.38
CA GLY A 261 -21.57 5.85 -9.81
C GLY A 261 -20.21 6.27 -10.35
N TYR A 262 -19.21 6.45 -9.50
CA TYR A 262 -17.82 6.61 -9.90
C TYR A 262 -17.17 5.23 -10.02
N GLY A 263 -16.50 4.96 -11.16
CA GLY A 263 -15.64 3.78 -11.27
C GLY A 263 -14.39 3.92 -10.44
N GLY A 264 -13.86 2.79 -9.93
CA GLY A 264 -12.54 2.78 -9.34
C GLY A 264 -11.46 3.10 -10.36
N GLN A 265 -10.37 3.71 -9.93
CA GLN A 265 -9.37 4.27 -10.84
C GLN A 265 -7.99 4.39 -10.19
N LEU A 266 -7.00 4.64 -11.02
CA LEU A 266 -5.77 5.32 -10.64
C LEU A 266 -5.91 6.79 -11.06
N ALA A 267 -5.66 7.71 -10.13
CA ALA A 267 -5.61 9.16 -10.40
C ALA A 267 -4.22 9.70 -10.09
N LEU A 268 -3.78 10.66 -10.88
CA LEU A 268 -2.45 11.27 -10.78
C LEU A 268 -2.56 12.77 -10.56
N ALA A 269 -1.74 13.29 -9.65
CA ALA A 269 -1.44 14.72 -9.54
C ALA A 269 0.07 14.94 -9.75
N VAL A 270 0.42 15.98 -10.47
CA VAL A 270 1.80 16.39 -10.73
C VAL A 270 2.02 17.81 -10.19
N ASP A 271 3.28 18.21 -10.03
CA ASP A 271 3.65 19.53 -9.50
C ASP A 271 3.02 19.82 -8.12
N VAL A 272 2.94 18.78 -7.29
CA VAL A 272 2.33 18.86 -5.96
C VAL A 272 3.23 19.62 -4.98
N PRO A 273 2.67 20.29 -3.96
CA PRO A 273 3.48 20.96 -2.94
C PRO A 273 4.32 19.95 -2.15
N SER A 274 5.47 20.40 -1.65
CA SER A 274 6.46 19.54 -0.96
C SER A 274 5.88 18.77 0.23
N VAL A 275 4.85 19.29 0.89
CA VAL A 275 4.15 18.60 1.98
C VAL A 275 3.42 17.33 1.51
N LEU A 276 3.04 17.27 0.22
CA LEU A 276 2.42 16.10 -0.43
C LEU A 276 3.42 15.40 -1.36
N SER A 277 4.68 15.35 -0.98
CA SER A 277 5.72 14.61 -1.69
C SER A 277 6.52 13.75 -0.74
N GLY A 278 7.04 12.64 -1.22
CA GLY A 278 7.79 11.71 -0.40
C GLY A 278 8.77 10.87 -1.23
N PRO A 279 9.64 10.13 -0.55
CA PRO A 279 10.55 9.23 -1.23
C PRO A 279 9.75 8.11 -1.92
N ALA A 280 10.27 7.66 -3.06
CA ALA A 280 9.80 6.43 -3.66
C ALA A 280 9.97 5.25 -2.68
N VAL A 281 8.98 4.36 -2.65
CA VAL A 281 9.10 3.11 -1.91
C VAL A 281 10.22 2.28 -2.56
N PRO A 282 11.21 1.79 -1.80
CA PRO A 282 12.30 1.01 -2.36
C PRO A 282 11.83 -0.31 -2.98
N PHE A 283 12.62 -0.87 -3.88
CA PHE A 283 12.35 -2.22 -4.36
C PHE A 283 12.55 -3.27 -3.26
N TRP A 284 11.64 -4.22 -3.20
CA TRP A 284 11.77 -5.39 -2.34
C TRP A 284 12.97 -6.24 -2.77
N ARG A 285 13.73 -6.74 -1.80
CA ARG A 285 14.92 -7.58 -2.02
C ARG A 285 14.68 -8.97 -1.43
N PRO A 286 13.94 -9.85 -2.13
CA PRO A 286 13.65 -11.18 -1.62
C PRO A 286 14.91 -12.02 -1.44
N GLY A 287 15.01 -12.75 -0.32
CA GLY A 287 16.01 -13.79 -0.09
C GLY A 287 17.47 -13.33 -0.11
N ARG A 288 17.83 -12.28 0.65
CA ARG A 288 19.22 -11.80 0.72
C ARG A 288 20.25 -12.90 1.03
N ALA A 289 19.89 -13.94 1.77
CA ALA A 289 20.76 -15.06 2.13
C ALA A 289 21.00 -16.07 1.00
N ARG A 290 20.17 -16.07 -0.08
CA ARG A 290 20.25 -17.05 -1.19
C ARG A 290 20.69 -16.48 -2.54
N ASN A 291 21.15 -15.23 -2.58
CA ASN A 291 21.36 -14.47 -3.83
C ASN A 291 22.57 -14.86 -4.69
N SER A 292 23.02 -16.12 -4.70
CA SER A 292 23.93 -16.59 -5.76
C SER A 292 23.25 -17.30 -6.95
N GLN A 293 21.94 -17.62 -6.86
CA GLN A 293 21.24 -18.38 -7.92
C GLN A 293 20.17 -17.60 -8.70
N PHE A 294 19.65 -16.48 -8.21
CA PHE A 294 18.54 -15.74 -8.85
C PHE A 294 18.95 -14.55 -9.72
N MET A 295 20.25 -14.28 -9.88
CA MET A 295 20.74 -13.21 -10.78
C MET A 295 21.11 -13.70 -12.20
N ARG A 296 20.79 -14.94 -12.56
CA ARG A 296 21.06 -15.48 -13.90
C ARG A 296 19.79 -16.09 -14.49
N THR A 297 18.91 -15.26 -14.99
CA THR A 297 18.04 -15.54 -16.17
C THR A 297 17.46 -14.22 -16.65
#